data_1d6c6d205d85e1b2185d2628742e4415
#
_entry.id   1d6c6d205d85e1b2185d2628742e4415
#
_cell.length_a   1.000
_cell.length_b   1.000
_cell.length_c   1.000
_cell.angle_alpha   90.00
_cell.angle_beta   90.00
_cell.angle_gamma   90.00
#
_symmetry.space_group_name_H-M   'P 1'
#
loop_
_entity.id
_entity.type
_entity.pdbx_description
1 polymer ?
#
loop_
_entity_poly.entity_id
_entity_poly.type
_entity_poly.pdbx_seq_one_letter_code
_entity_poly.pdbx_strand_id
1 'polypeptide(L)'
;GAGVIGCGIARELAKYDLNIVVVEKGEDVSVGASKANNGNIHPGHAVKKGTLKHKLNILGNRMYDRWAKELQFEFQRNGLMYIAWEEEYLPALKKRYDAAVENGVDGARYISGEEAMTIEPELKKLKTPPIAAVWLPSLAHVEPYEVTIALAENAAENHVEFMLNTRVCDIIHEKRVKAVVTSDGVIKTRYVINAAGVYADDISRMAGDISFTIHPRKGTIVLLDKAKPYPYKPQLGFVSSSLEERMAHVKNKESKGGGCCRTPEGNYLLGPSAREVWDKEDTSCDREGIDYALSCCQHEGVGEKDVIRSFAGVRAADFKEDFIIERSEVTDGLINVAGIQSPGLSAAPAIAKMVEDIFLKEMKREGRECRRREDYQPHRKKRIVFRKLSLEEKNELIKKNPDYGQIVCRCESITKGEILDAIDSPIVPKSVDAIKRRTRAGMGRCQGGFCLPVVLGILAEAQKKDLSEINFSEEGTNVLRKIKE
;
A
#
# COMPACT_ATOMS: atom_id res chain seq x y z
N GLY A 1 8.18 8.11 9.55
CA GLY A 1 8.07 6.90 8.74
C GLY A 1 7.66 7.17 7.32
N ALA A 2 8.26 6.49 6.34
CA ALA A 2 8.01 6.66 4.91
C ALA A 2 7.05 5.59 4.34
N GLY A 3 6.05 5.19 5.11
CA GLY A 3 4.89 4.46 4.63
C GLY A 3 3.89 5.38 3.91
N VAL A 4 2.82 4.81 3.34
CA VAL A 4 1.80 5.56 2.56
C VAL A 4 1.21 6.74 3.34
N ILE A 5 1.04 6.60 4.65
CA ILE A 5 0.50 7.66 5.50
C ILE A 5 1.51 8.80 5.67
N GLY A 6 2.76 8.50 6.06
CA GLY A 6 3.80 9.52 6.23
C GLY A 6 4.12 10.26 4.94
N CYS A 7 4.24 9.53 3.81
CA CYS A 7 4.47 10.14 2.50
C CYS A 7 3.27 10.99 2.04
N GLY A 8 2.03 10.54 2.31
CA GLY A 8 0.83 11.32 2.02
C GLY A 8 0.77 12.63 2.81
N ILE A 9 1.07 12.57 4.11
CA ILE A 9 1.14 13.77 4.98
C ILE A 9 2.25 14.71 4.53
N ALA A 10 3.44 14.19 4.24
CA ALA A 10 4.57 14.98 3.77
C ALA A 10 4.22 15.74 2.49
N ARG A 11 3.57 15.07 1.51
CA ARG A 11 3.07 15.70 0.29
C ARG A 11 2.02 16.80 0.55
N GLU A 12 1.04 16.55 1.44
CA GLU A 12 0.04 17.56 1.75
C GLU A 12 0.65 18.78 2.44
N LEU A 13 1.63 18.60 3.33
CA LEU A 13 2.33 19.69 4.01
C LEU A 13 3.36 20.40 3.12
N ALA A 14 3.90 19.74 2.09
CA ALA A 14 4.82 20.35 1.12
C ALA A 14 4.22 21.52 0.33
N LYS A 15 2.90 21.69 0.36
CA LYS A 15 2.18 22.87 -0.16
C LYS A 15 2.53 24.18 0.55
N TYR A 16 3.18 24.09 1.70
CA TYR A 16 3.46 25.23 2.57
C TYR A 16 4.97 25.45 2.67
N ASP A 17 5.36 26.67 2.93
CA ASP A 17 6.75 27.05 3.17
C ASP A 17 7.21 26.53 4.55
N LEU A 18 7.52 25.26 4.59
CA LEU A 18 7.95 24.49 5.76
C LEU A 18 9.21 23.69 5.44
N ASN A 19 10.10 23.55 6.41
CA ASN A 19 11.20 22.61 6.36
C ASN A 19 10.69 21.25 6.87
N ILE A 20 10.52 20.31 5.97
CA ILE A 20 9.95 18.99 6.26
C ILE A 20 11.01 17.92 6.04
N VAL A 21 11.22 17.09 7.07
CA VAL A 21 12.08 15.91 7.02
C VAL A 21 11.28 14.67 7.33
N VAL A 22 11.34 13.68 6.45
CA VAL A 22 10.77 12.35 6.67
C VAL A 22 11.91 11.41 7.09
N VAL A 23 11.84 10.91 8.32
CA VAL A 23 12.82 9.96 8.86
C VAL A 23 12.27 8.54 8.72
N GLU A 24 13.02 7.63 8.07
CA GLU A 24 12.64 6.24 7.84
C GLU A 24 13.79 5.30 8.22
N LYS A 25 13.49 4.31 9.06
CA LYS A 25 14.49 3.31 9.49
C LYS A 25 14.94 2.37 8.37
N GLY A 26 14.08 2.16 7.39
CA GLY A 26 14.35 1.27 6.25
C GLY A 26 15.16 1.94 5.15
N GLU A 27 15.67 1.13 4.26
CA GLU A 27 16.52 1.55 3.13
C GLU A 27 15.81 2.35 2.05
N ASP A 28 14.48 2.26 2.03
CA ASP A 28 13.63 2.84 0.99
C ASP A 28 12.26 3.20 1.58
N VAL A 29 11.48 3.93 0.83
CA VAL A 29 10.07 4.16 1.13
C VAL A 29 9.25 2.89 0.90
N SER A 30 8.08 2.79 1.53
CA SER A 30 7.16 1.64 1.38
C SER A 30 7.73 0.28 1.85
N VAL A 31 8.65 0.26 2.78
CA VAL A 31 9.28 -1.02 3.23
C VAL A 31 8.48 -1.78 4.29
N GLY A 32 7.53 -1.12 4.97
CA GLY A 32 6.64 -1.73 5.97
C GLY A 32 5.32 -2.30 5.37
N ALA A 33 4.23 -2.19 6.13
CA ALA A 33 2.90 -2.66 5.73
C ALA A 33 2.38 -2.05 4.41
N SER A 34 2.93 -0.92 3.98
CA SER A 34 2.53 -0.25 2.74
C SER A 34 2.86 -1.04 1.48
N LYS A 35 3.90 -1.91 1.47
CA LYS A 35 4.18 -2.81 0.35
C LYS A 35 3.46 -4.17 0.46
N ALA A 36 2.98 -4.52 1.64
CA ALA A 36 2.52 -5.87 1.97
C ALA A 36 1.01 -5.90 2.28
N ASN A 37 0.20 -5.49 1.30
CA ASN A 37 -1.25 -5.53 1.34
C ASN A 37 -1.82 -5.84 -0.05
N ASN A 38 -3.15 -6.00 -0.16
CA ASN A 38 -3.80 -6.42 -1.39
C ASN A 38 -4.12 -5.28 -2.37
N GLY A 39 -3.72 -4.04 -2.10
CA GLY A 39 -3.94 -2.92 -3.00
C GLY A 39 -5.39 -2.48 -3.18
N ASN A 40 -6.32 -2.95 -2.36
CA ASN A 40 -7.73 -2.58 -2.47
C ASN A 40 -7.98 -1.18 -1.92
N ILE A 41 -8.60 -0.34 -2.75
CA ILE A 41 -9.22 0.92 -2.35
C ILE A 41 -10.69 0.62 -2.05
N HIS A 42 -10.93 0.28 -0.78
CA HIS A 42 -12.23 -0.21 -0.32
C HIS A 42 -13.34 0.83 -0.46
N PRO A 43 -14.56 0.42 -0.86
CA PRO A 43 -15.72 1.32 -0.96
C PRO A 43 -16.27 1.78 0.39
N GLY A 44 -15.96 1.11 1.51
CA GLY A 44 -16.42 1.49 2.85
C GLY A 44 -17.57 0.65 3.41
N HIS A 45 -18.12 -0.28 2.65
CA HIS A 45 -19.28 -1.11 3.01
C HIS A 45 -19.09 -2.00 4.25
N ALA A 46 -17.84 -2.40 4.54
CA ALA A 46 -17.52 -3.37 5.60
C ALA A 46 -16.85 -2.71 6.82
N VAL A 47 -16.93 -1.40 6.97
CA VAL A 47 -16.39 -0.68 8.13
C VAL A 47 -17.53 -0.30 9.07
N LYS A 48 -17.31 -0.43 10.37
CA LYS A 48 -18.30 -0.07 11.39
C LYS A 48 -18.66 1.41 11.28
N LYS A 49 -19.94 1.69 11.09
CA LYS A 49 -20.45 3.08 11.01
C LYS A 49 -20.15 3.87 12.27
N GLY A 50 -19.83 5.15 12.12
CA GLY A 50 -19.53 6.06 13.21
C GLY A 50 -18.07 6.09 13.67
N THR A 51 -17.25 5.12 13.22
CA THR A 51 -15.80 5.13 13.49
C THR A 51 -15.05 6.13 12.63
N LEU A 52 -13.84 6.52 13.07
CA LEU A 52 -12.96 7.36 12.26
C LEU A 52 -12.52 6.62 10.99
N LYS A 53 -12.27 5.31 11.07
CA LYS A 53 -12.04 4.42 9.92
C LYS A 53 -13.13 4.56 8.86
N HIS A 54 -14.40 4.52 9.28
CA HIS A 54 -15.54 4.64 8.34
C HIS A 54 -15.51 5.97 7.63
N LYS A 55 -15.47 7.07 8.38
CA LYS A 55 -15.46 8.44 7.83
C LYS A 55 -14.32 8.65 6.84
N LEU A 56 -13.09 8.27 7.23
CA LEU A 56 -11.90 8.52 6.43
C LEU A 56 -11.78 7.55 5.24
N ASN A 57 -12.35 6.32 5.34
CA ASN A 57 -12.39 5.40 4.19
C ASN A 57 -13.27 5.95 3.07
N ILE A 58 -14.49 6.41 3.37
CA ILE A 58 -15.41 6.97 2.36
C ILE A 58 -14.78 8.21 1.70
N LEU A 59 -14.27 9.15 2.51
CA LEU A 59 -13.63 10.36 2.00
C LEU A 59 -12.37 10.04 1.18
N GLY A 60 -11.52 9.16 1.68
CA GLY A 60 -10.28 8.76 1.02
C GLY A 60 -10.54 8.07 -0.33
N ASN A 61 -11.52 7.17 -0.41
CA ASN A 61 -11.89 6.53 -1.66
C ASN A 61 -12.25 7.55 -2.75
N ARG A 62 -13.05 8.58 -2.42
CA ARG A 62 -13.41 9.68 -3.32
C ARG A 62 -12.22 10.52 -3.77
N MET A 63 -11.20 10.65 -2.94
CA MET A 63 -10.01 11.46 -3.23
C MET A 63 -8.98 10.74 -4.10
N TYR A 64 -9.08 9.41 -4.25
CA TYR A 64 -8.08 8.62 -4.97
C TYR A 64 -8.00 8.96 -6.46
N ASP A 65 -9.10 9.29 -7.13
CA ASP A 65 -9.09 9.67 -8.56
C ASP A 65 -8.20 10.89 -8.81
N ARG A 66 -8.26 11.87 -7.88
CA ARG A 66 -7.38 13.04 -7.93
C ARG A 66 -5.90 12.63 -7.72
N TRP A 67 -5.60 11.83 -6.70
CA TRP A 67 -4.24 11.37 -6.47
C TRP A 67 -3.68 10.57 -7.66
N ALA A 68 -4.47 9.68 -8.23
CA ALA A 68 -4.06 8.91 -9.40
C ALA A 68 -3.74 9.81 -10.62
N LYS A 69 -4.57 10.84 -10.84
CA LYS A 69 -4.37 11.81 -11.92
C LYS A 69 -3.13 12.69 -11.70
N GLU A 70 -2.92 13.17 -10.47
CA GLU A 70 -1.79 14.03 -10.13
C GLU A 70 -0.47 13.25 -10.11
N LEU A 71 -0.47 12.03 -9.58
CA LEU A 71 0.72 11.23 -9.29
C LEU A 71 1.04 10.17 -10.34
N GLN A 72 0.14 9.92 -11.30
CA GLN A 72 0.35 9.04 -12.45
C GLN A 72 0.73 7.59 -12.08
N PHE A 73 0.20 7.05 -10.97
CA PHE A 73 0.30 5.64 -10.65
C PHE A 73 -0.87 4.84 -11.26
N GLU A 74 -0.70 3.51 -11.37
CA GLU A 74 -1.74 2.63 -11.90
C GLU A 74 -2.94 2.55 -10.94
N PHE A 75 -4.13 2.89 -11.44
CA PHE A 75 -5.36 2.93 -10.66
C PHE A 75 -6.53 2.42 -11.50
N GLN A 76 -7.20 1.37 -11.02
CA GLN A 76 -8.27 0.70 -11.76
C GLN A 76 -9.53 0.59 -10.90
N ARG A 77 -10.59 1.34 -11.25
CA ARG A 77 -11.93 1.17 -10.65
C ARG A 77 -12.66 0.01 -11.33
N ASN A 78 -12.41 -1.19 -10.82
CA ASN A 78 -13.01 -2.42 -11.36
C ASN A 78 -14.32 -2.79 -10.68
N GLY A 79 -14.61 -2.20 -9.50
CA GLY A 79 -15.78 -2.50 -8.68
C GLY A 79 -15.68 -3.80 -7.89
N LEU A 80 -16.65 -3.99 -7.01
CA LEU A 80 -16.87 -5.20 -6.22
C LEU A 80 -18.30 -5.68 -6.42
N MET A 81 -18.45 -6.96 -6.70
CA MET A 81 -19.76 -7.58 -6.88
C MET A 81 -19.92 -8.74 -5.88
N TYR A 82 -20.87 -8.61 -4.96
CA TYR A 82 -21.31 -9.74 -4.12
C TYR A 82 -22.44 -10.47 -4.84
N ILE A 83 -22.33 -11.77 -4.99
CA ILE A 83 -23.21 -12.60 -5.80
C ILE A 83 -23.93 -13.62 -4.92
N ALA A 84 -25.23 -13.84 -5.18
CA ALA A 84 -26.02 -14.94 -4.66
C ALA A 84 -26.53 -15.81 -5.83
N TRP A 85 -26.41 -17.14 -5.67
CA TRP A 85 -26.90 -18.14 -6.63
C TRP A 85 -28.18 -18.83 -6.18
N GLU A 86 -28.53 -18.76 -4.88
CA GLU A 86 -29.67 -19.44 -4.26
C GLU A 86 -30.50 -18.43 -3.50
N GLU A 87 -31.82 -18.66 -3.44
CA GLU A 87 -32.78 -17.75 -2.81
C GLU A 87 -32.49 -17.59 -1.29
N GLU A 88 -31.99 -18.64 -0.64
CA GLU A 88 -31.68 -18.60 0.78
C GLU A 88 -30.65 -17.54 1.14
N TYR A 89 -29.77 -17.10 0.19
CA TYR A 89 -28.74 -16.08 0.42
C TYR A 89 -29.22 -14.65 0.13
N LEU A 90 -30.41 -14.46 -0.43
CA LEU A 90 -30.94 -13.11 -0.74
C LEU A 90 -31.06 -12.22 0.51
N PRO A 91 -31.51 -12.71 1.68
CA PRO A 91 -31.55 -11.89 2.90
C PRO A 91 -30.14 -11.40 3.32
N ALA A 92 -29.13 -12.26 3.25
CA ALA A 92 -27.74 -11.90 3.57
C ALA A 92 -27.15 -10.92 2.53
N LEU A 93 -27.47 -11.09 1.26
CA LEU A 93 -27.11 -10.17 0.20
C LEU A 93 -27.76 -8.79 0.42
N LYS A 94 -29.05 -8.77 0.74
CA LYS A 94 -29.80 -7.54 1.06
C LYS A 94 -29.19 -6.79 2.24
N LYS A 95 -28.84 -7.51 3.31
CA LYS A 95 -28.14 -6.92 4.47
C LYS A 95 -26.82 -6.24 4.09
N ARG A 96 -26.04 -6.82 3.14
CA ARG A 96 -24.81 -6.20 2.63
C ARG A 96 -25.11 -4.92 1.84
N TYR A 97 -26.14 -4.93 1.04
CA TYR A 97 -26.59 -3.73 0.32
C TYR A 97 -27.01 -2.61 1.27
N ASP A 98 -27.85 -2.94 2.27
CA ASP A 98 -28.33 -1.97 3.24
C ASP A 98 -27.18 -1.35 4.03
N ALA A 99 -26.22 -2.18 4.46
CA ALA A 99 -25.01 -1.71 5.11
C ALA A 99 -24.15 -0.79 4.20
N ALA A 100 -24.07 -1.09 2.90
CA ALA A 100 -23.34 -0.25 1.97
C ALA A 100 -24.02 1.12 1.79
N VAL A 101 -25.36 1.13 1.64
CA VAL A 101 -26.15 2.37 1.54
C VAL A 101 -26.06 3.18 2.83
N GLU A 102 -26.23 2.52 3.98
CA GLU A 102 -26.14 3.16 5.28
C GLU A 102 -24.75 3.77 5.58
N ASN A 103 -23.71 3.13 5.09
CA ASN A 103 -22.34 3.62 5.16
C ASN A 103 -22.03 4.73 4.14
N GLY A 104 -22.94 5.07 3.24
CA GLY A 104 -22.74 6.12 2.24
C GLY A 104 -21.77 5.74 1.12
N VAL A 105 -21.75 4.45 0.74
CA VAL A 105 -20.96 3.95 -0.40
C VAL A 105 -21.52 4.48 -1.71
N ASP A 106 -20.67 5.16 -2.49
CA ASP A 106 -21.09 5.76 -3.75
C ASP A 106 -21.47 4.70 -4.79
N GLY A 107 -22.65 4.86 -5.39
CA GLY A 107 -23.14 4.04 -6.49
C GLY A 107 -23.50 2.59 -6.10
N ALA A 108 -23.68 2.29 -4.81
CA ALA A 108 -24.11 0.97 -4.35
C ALA A 108 -25.49 0.62 -4.93
N ARG A 109 -25.63 -0.56 -5.56
CA ARG A 109 -26.90 -1.03 -6.17
C ARG A 109 -27.15 -2.51 -5.82
N TYR A 110 -28.42 -2.81 -5.56
CA TYR A 110 -28.91 -4.20 -5.55
C TYR A 110 -29.46 -4.48 -6.97
N ILE A 111 -28.91 -5.48 -7.66
CA ILE A 111 -29.15 -5.74 -9.07
C ILE A 111 -29.60 -7.18 -9.29
N SER A 112 -30.33 -7.43 -10.40
CA SER A 112 -30.68 -8.79 -10.83
C SER A 112 -29.46 -9.57 -11.32
N GLY A 113 -29.60 -10.89 -11.41
CA GLY A 113 -28.58 -11.74 -12.05
C GLY A 113 -28.32 -11.37 -13.50
N GLU A 114 -29.36 -10.97 -14.27
CA GLU A 114 -29.21 -10.52 -15.66
C GLU A 114 -28.38 -9.25 -15.77
N GLU A 115 -28.64 -8.27 -14.90
CA GLU A 115 -27.83 -7.04 -14.85
C GLU A 115 -26.38 -7.35 -14.40
N ALA A 116 -26.20 -8.25 -13.45
CA ALA A 116 -24.87 -8.70 -13.03
C ALA A 116 -24.09 -9.31 -14.21
N MET A 117 -24.71 -10.18 -15.00
CA MET A 117 -24.13 -10.78 -16.20
C MET A 117 -23.95 -9.79 -17.37
N THR A 118 -24.60 -8.64 -17.33
CA THR A 118 -24.35 -7.54 -18.27
C THR A 118 -23.11 -6.75 -17.87
N ILE A 119 -22.92 -6.49 -16.58
CA ILE A 119 -21.72 -5.83 -16.04
C ILE A 119 -20.48 -6.73 -16.19
N GLU A 120 -20.64 -8.04 -15.89
CA GLU A 120 -19.56 -9.03 -15.99
C GLU A 120 -19.99 -10.23 -16.84
N PRO A 121 -19.71 -10.21 -18.16
CA PRO A 121 -20.16 -11.25 -19.09
C PRO A 121 -19.59 -12.67 -18.81
N GLU A 122 -18.44 -12.77 -18.15
CA GLU A 122 -17.86 -14.07 -17.80
C GLU A 122 -18.74 -14.87 -16.83
N LEU A 123 -19.64 -14.20 -16.08
CA LEU A 123 -20.62 -14.87 -15.22
C LEU A 123 -21.61 -15.76 -16.00
N LYS A 124 -21.84 -15.49 -17.31
CA LYS A 124 -22.68 -16.32 -18.18
C LYS A 124 -22.09 -17.71 -18.43
N LYS A 125 -20.78 -17.87 -18.23
CA LYS A 125 -20.07 -19.16 -18.43
C LYS A 125 -20.16 -20.08 -17.21
N LEU A 126 -20.68 -19.56 -16.07
CA LEU A 126 -20.87 -20.38 -14.87
C LEU A 126 -21.97 -21.41 -15.09
N LYS A 127 -21.81 -22.61 -14.50
CA LYS A 127 -22.81 -23.69 -14.55
C LYS A 127 -24.14 -23.25 -13.98
N THR A 128 -24.13 -22.43 -12.94
CA THR A 128 -25.31 -21.83 -12.31
C THR A 128 -25.19 -20.31 -12.43
N PRO A 129 -26.10 -19.64 -13.16
CA PRO A 129 -26.08 -18.18 -13.25
C PRO A 129 -26.49 -17.54 -11.92
N PRO A 130 -25.98 -16.35 -11.60
CA PRO A 130 -26.40 -15.62 -10.41
C PRO A 130 -27.85 -15.18 -10.51
N ILE A 131 -28.60 -15.22 -9.39
CA ILE A 131 -29.99 -14.74 -9.30
C ILE A 131 -30.05 -13.26 -8.90
N ALA A 132 -29.10 -12.79 -8.10
CA ALA A 132 -28.98 -11.39 -7.70
C ALA A 132 -27.53 -11.04 -7.32
N ALA A 133 -27.24 -9.74 -7.31
CA ALA A 133 -25.96 -9.25 -6.84
C ALA A 133 -26.05 -7.88 -6.13
N VAL A 134 -25.05 -7.55 -5.33
CA VAL A 134 -24.78 -6.19 -4.85
C VAL A 134 -23.56 -5.66 -5.58
N TRP A 135 -23.77 -4.60 -6.33
CA TRP A 135 -22.75 -3.91 -7.11
C TRP A 135 -22.24 -2.67 -6.39
N LEU A 136 -20.93 -2.61 -6.14
CA LEU A 136 -20.20 -1.53 -5.48
C LEU A 136 -19.13 -0.99 -6.45
N PRO A 137 -19.44 -0.05 -7.34
CA PRO A 137 -18.54 0.41 -8.39
C PRO A 137 -17.32 1.17 -7.88
N SER A 138 -17.37 1.70 -6.67
CA SER A 138 -16.30 2.51 -6.09
C SER A 138 -15.11 1.72 -5.55
N LEU A 139 -15.12 0.38 -5.56
CA LEU A 139 -13.90 -0.38 -5.31
C LEU A 139 -12.89 -0.12 -6.44
N ALA A 140 -11.63 0.09 -6.05
CA ALA A 140 -10.52 0.17 -7.00
C ALA A 140 -9.32 -0.66 -6.54
N HIS A 141 -8.38 -0.87 -7.45
CA HIS A 141 -7.12 -1.57 -7.20
C HIS A 141 -5.94 -0.68 -7.58
N VAL A 142 -4.87 -0.76 -6.78
CA VAL A 142 -3.58 -0.11 -7.01
C VAL A 142 -2.44 -1.08 -6.72
N GLU A 143 -1.24 -0.75 -7.21
CA GLU A 143 -0.01 -1.31 -6.66
C GLU A 143 0.38 -0.48 -5.42
N PRO A 144 0.24 -0.99 -4.19
CA PRO A 144 0.30 -0.15 -2.99
C PRO A 144 1.68 0.47 -2.74
N TYR A 145 2.76 -0.22 -3.15
CA TYR A 145 4.11 0.33 -3.09
C TYR A 145 4.30 1.47 -4.11
N GLU A 146 3.67 1.41 -5.29
CA GLU A 146 3.74 2.46 -6.30
C GLU A 146 3.07 3.75 -5.82
N VAL A 147 1.91 3.65 -5.17
CA VAL A 147 1.24 4.81 -4.54
C VAL A 147 2.17 5.50 -3.54
N THR A 148 2.83 4.72 -2.68
CA THR A 148 3.73 5.27 -1.66
C THR A 148 4.95 5.94 -2.29
N ILE A 149 5.57 5.29 -3.30
CA ILE A 149 6.71 5.83 -4.03
C ILE A 149 6.32 7.13 -4.75
N ALA A 150 5.16 7.14 -5.40
CA ALA A 150 4.66 8.32 -6.11
C ALA A 150 4.43 9.53 -5.17
N LEU A 151 3.90 9.29 -3.98
CA LEU A 151 3.74 10.30 -2.94
C LEU A 151 5.08 10.82 -2.46
N ALA A 152 6.05 9.94 -2.20
CA ALA A 152 7.38 10.30 -1.74
C ALA A 152 8.16 11.10 -2.78
N GLU A 153 8.16 10.66 -4.04
CA GLU A 153 8.83 11.37 -5.13
C GLU A 153 8.24 12.76 -5.33
N ASN A 154 6.91 12.89 -5.36
CA ASN A 154 6.28 14.20 -5.48
C ASN A 154 6.55 15.11 -4.26
N ALA A 155 6.60 14.54 -3.04
CA ALA A 155 7.01 15.30 -1.87
C ALA A 155 8.46 15.78 -1.95
N ALA A 156 9.39 14.93 -2.42
CA ALA A 156 10.79 15.28 -2.61
C ALA A 156 10.98 16.35 -3.69
N GLU A 157 10.26 16.27 -4.81
CA GLU A 157 10.21 17.33 -5.84
C GLU A 157 9.70 18.66 -5.28
N ASN A 158 8.93 18.63 -4.19
CA ASN A 158 8.43 19.79 -3.45
C ASN A 158 9.24 20.06 -2.17
N HIS A 159 10.55 19.78 -2.18
CA HIS A 159 11.54 20.13 -1.15
C HIS A 159 11.40 19.39 0.19
N VAL A 160 10.71 18.26 0.24
CA VAL A 160 10.73 17.40 1.42
C VAL A 160 12.02 16.56 1.41
N GLU A 161 12.76 16.61 2.50
CA GLU A 161 13.94 15.77 2.71
C GLU A 161 13.56 14.38 3.20
N PHE A 162 14.19 13.33 2.67
CA PHE A 162 14.01 11.94 3.10
C PHE A 162 15.33 11.39 3.66
N MET A 163 15.36 11.15 4.97
CA MET A 163 16.45 10.46 5.66
C MET A 163 16.10 8.97 5.78
N LEU A 164 16.60 8.18 4.83
CA LEU A 164 16.44 6.72 4.80
C LEU A 164 17.56 6.04 5.59
N ASN A 165 17.39 4.78 5.98
CA ASN A 165 18.28 4.05 6.90
C ASN A 165 18.52 4.78 8.23
N THR A 166 17.62 5.67 8.60
CA THR A 166 17.75 6.52 9.78
C THR A 166 16.67 6.16 10.79
N ARG A 167 17.08 5.59 11.92
CA ARG A 167 16.16 5.20 13.00
C ARG A 167 15.98 6.36 13.98
N VAL A 168 14.74 6.65 14.36
CA VAL A 168 14.46 7.49 15.54
C VAL A 168 14.76 6.69 16.79
N CYS A 169 15.61 7.24 17.66
CA CYS A 169 16.07 6.62 18.90
C CYS A 169 15.42 7.25 20.13
N ASP A 170 15.11 8.56 20.08
CA ASP A 170 14.48 9.27 21.18
C ASP A 170 13.86 10.58 20.70
N ILE A 171 13.00 11.20 21.51
CA ILE A 171 12.42 12.54 21.31
C ILE A 171 12.77 13.40 22.52
N ILE A 172 13.57 14.43 22.30
CA ILE A 172 13.88 15.43 23.33
C ILE A 172 12.69 16.35 23.49
N HIS A 173 12.09 16.35 24.67
CA HIS A 173 10.94 17.16 25.01
C HIS A 173 10.97 17.60 26.48
N GLU A 174 10.18 18.58 26.81
CA GLU A 174 9.73 18.91 28.17
C GLU A 174 8.19 18.92 28.14
N LYS A 175 7.57 20.12 28.13
CA LYS A 175 6.13 20.27 27.80
C LYS A 175 5.89 20.23 26.29
N ARG A 176 6.96 20.37 25.50
CA ARG A 176 6.94 20.48 24.04
C ARG A 176 8.11 19.75 23.41
N VAL A 177 7.89 19.21 22.21
CA VAL A 177 8.96 18.70 21.35
C VAL A 177 10.03 19.75 21.10
N LYS A 178 11.31 19.39 21.25
CA LYS A 178 12.49 20.22 20.97
C LYS A 178 13.37 19.63 19.86
N ALA A 179 13.54 18.33 19.85
CA ALA A 179 14.35 17.65 18.86
C ALA A 179 13.99 16.15 18.78
N VAL A 180 14.40 15.52 17.69
CA VAL A 180 14.39 14.07 17.49
C VAL A 180 15.83 13.57 17.45
N VAL A 181 16.17 12.58 18.27
CA VAL A 181 17.43 11.88 18.25
C VAL A 181 17.30 10.72 17.27
N THR A 182 18.23 10.64 16.34
CA THR A 182 18.26 9.57 15.34
C THR A 182 19.59 8.82 15.38
N SER A 183 19.69 7.69 14.67
CA SER A 183 20.97 6.97 14.47
C SER A 183 22.06 7.85 13.84
N ASP A 184 21.69 8.88 13.09
CA ASP A 184 22.59 9.72 12.30
C ASP A 184 22.82 11.12 12.91
N GLY A 185 22.24 11.38 14.07
CA GLY A 185 22.37 12.66 14.77
C GLY A 185 21.07 13.22 15.32
N VAL A 186 21.06 14.51 15.65
CA VAL A 186 19.94 15.18 16.31
C VAL A 186 19.29 16.20 15.36
N ILE A 187 18.01 16.08 15.14
CA ILE A 187 17.20 16.98 14.32
C ILE A 187 16.40 17.91 15.24
N LYS A 188 16.73 19.18 15.25
CA LYS A 188 15.94 20.19 16.00
C LYS A 188 14.63 20.42 15.27
N THR A 189 13.52 20.27 15.98
CA THR A 189 12.18 20.48 15.41
C THR A 189 11.20 20.94 16.47
N ARG A 190 10.12 21.56 16.04
CA ARG A 190 9.00 22.00 16.89
C ARG A 190 7.81 21.05 16.84
N TYR A 191 7.74 20.26 15.78
CA TYR A 191 6.63 19.34 15.53
C TYR A 191 7.17 17.98 15.12
N VAL A 192 6.54 16.94 15.62
CA VAL A 192 6.72 15.55 15.20
C VAL A 192 5.36 15.01 14.79
N ILE A 193 5.25 14.52 13.57
CA ILE A 193 4.09 13.79 13.10
C ILE A 193 4.47 12.31 13.11
N ASN A 194 3.91 11.60 14.07
CA ASN A 194 4.19 10.19 14.31
C ASN A 194 3.33 9.31 13.40
N ALA A 195 3.86 8.93 12.23
CA ALA A 195 3.28 7.98 11.28
C ALA A 195 4.12 6.69 11.19
N ALA A 196 4.60 6.20 12.34
CA ALA A 196 5.56 5.10 12.43
C ALA A 196 4.95 3.69 12.32
N GLY A 197 3.68 3.57 11.91
CA GLY A 197 3.00 2.29 11.70
C GLY A 197 3.00 1.43 12.96
N VAL A 198 3.56 0.22 12.90
CA VAL A 198 3.59 -0.69 14.06
C VAL A 198 4.45 -0.19 15.23
N TYR A 199 5.27 0.82 15.03
CA TYR A 199 6.10 1.46 16.05
C TYR A 199 5.52 2.78 16.57
N ALA A 200 4.28 3.12 16.23
CA ALA A 200 3.71 4.40 16.60
C ALA A 200 3.61 4.60 18.12
N ASP A 201 3.33 3.56 18.89
CA ASP A 201 3.30 3.60 20.35
C ASP A 201 4.71 3.77 20.96
N ASP A 202 5.75 3.17 20.34
CA ASP A 202 7.13 3.35 20.79
C ASP A 202 7.58 4.81 20.60
N ILE A 203 7.30 5.39 19.43
CA ILE A 203 7.60 6.81 19.16
C ILE A 203 6.81 7.74 20.07
N SER A 204 5.53 7.45 20.32
CA SER A 204 4.71 8.23 21.25
C SER A 204 5.26 8.20 22.66
N ARG A 205 5.69 7.02 23.12
CA ARG A 205 6.29 6.81 24.45
C ARG A 205 7.61 7.57 24.64
N MET A 206 8.44 7.70 23.58
CA MET A 206 9.65 8.54 23.61
C MET A 206 9.34 10.01 23.90
N ALA A 207 8.14 10.47 23.54
CA ALA A 207 7.66 11.82 23.85
C ALA A 207 6.79 11.89 25.14
N GLY A 208 6.81 10.85 25.97
CA GLY A 208 6.08 10.78 27.24
C GLY A 208 4.59 10.45 27.10
N ASP A 209 4.07 10.23 25.90
CA ASP A 209 2.65 9.94 25.65
C ASP A 209 2.43 8.43 25.53
N ILE A 210 1.68 7.87 26.49
CA ILE A 210 1.35 6.44 26.60
C ILE A 210 -0.14 6.16 26.40
N SER A 211 -0.86 7.03 25.72
CA SER A 211 -2.33 7.00 25.59
C SER A 211 -2.86 5.81 24.77
N PHE A 212 -2.00 5.16 24.00
CA PHE A 212 -2.35 3.99 23.19
C PHE A 212 -1.21 2.96 23.12
N THR A 213 -1.57 1.76 22.69
CA THR A 213 -0.63 0.65 22.44
C THR A 213 -0.98 -0.02 21.13
N ILE A 214 0.03 -0.31 20.32
CA ILE A 214 -0.14 -1.04 19.07
C ILE A 214 0.12 -2.52 19.31
N HIS A 215 -0.84 -3.35 18.96
CA HIS A 215 -0.64 -4.79 18.88
C HIS A 215 -0.49 -5.23 17.42
N PRO A 216 0.64 -5.89 17.09
CA PRO A 216 0.93 -6.25 15.72
C PRO A 216 0.04 -7.42 15.24
N ARG A 217 -0.58 -7.27 14.07
CA ARG A 217 -1.43 -8.30 13.45
C ARG A 217 -0.90 -8.66 12.06
N LYS A 218 -0.32 -9.84 11.95
CA LYS A 218 0.26 -10.36 10.71
C LYS A 218 -0.83 -10.80 9.73
N GLY A 219 -0.62 -10.51 8.44
CA GLY A 219 -1.47 -10.98 7.35
C GLY A 219 -0.63 -11.57 6.22
N THR A 220 -0.74 -12.88 6.02
CA THR A 220 -0.09 -13.60 4.92
C THR A 220 -0.92 -13.50 3.65
N ILE A 221 -0.25 -13.23 2.54
CA ILE A 221 -0.80 -13.08 1.20
C ILE A 221 -0.07 -14.02 0.26
N VAL A 222 -0.79 -14.60 -0.68
CA VAL A 222 -0.26 -15.47 -1.72
C VAL A 222 -0.51 -14.85 -3.07
N LEU A 223 0.51 -14.80 -3.92
CA LEU A 223 0.48 -14.28 -5.28
C LEU A 223 0.60 -15.42 -6.27
N LEU A 224 -0.33 -15.47 -7.23
CA LEU A 224 -0.35 -16.49 -8.29
C LEU A 224 0.17 -15.94 -9.62
N ASP A 225 0.60 -16.86 -10.49
CA ASP A 225 1.09 -16.54 -11.84
C ASP A 225 -0.02 -15.92 -12.70
N LYS A 226 0.33 -14.92 -13.50
CA LYS A 226 -0.52 -14.33 -14.55
C LYS A 226 -0.99 -15.34 -15.63
N ALA A 227 -0.29 -16.47 -15.80
CA ALA A 227 -0.71 -17.52 -16.71
C ALA A 227 -2.08 -18.12 -16.34
N LYS A 228 -2.53 -17.92 -15.12
CA LYS A 228 -3.86 -18.22 -14.62
C LYS A 228 -4.59 -16.90 -14.31
N PRO A 229 -5.09 -16.17 -15.31
CA PRO A 229 -5.69 -14.88 -15.08
C PRO A 229 -7.02 -15.01 -14.34
N TYR A 230 -7.28 -14.07 -13.44
CA TYR A 230 -8.60 -13.88 -12.87
C TYR A 230 -9.57 -13.50 -13.99
N PRO A 231 -10.60 -14.31 -14.27
CA PRO A 231 -11.40 -14.13 -15.46
C PRO A 231 -12.32 -12.89 -15.41
N TYR A 232 -12.62 -12.39 -14.20
CA TYR A 232 -13.56 -11.30 -13.99
C TYR A 232 -12.86 -9.95 -13.89
N LYS A 233 -13.51 -8.88 -14.40
CA LYS A 233 -13.03 -7.50 -14.20
C LYS A 233 -13.25 -7.03 -12.77
N PRO A 234 -14.46 -7.13 -12.19
CA PRO A 234 -14.68 -6.77 -10.80
C PRO A 234 -14.10 -7.80 -9.85
N GLN A 235 -13.80 -7.38 -8.64
CA GLN A 235 -13.59 -8.31 -7.55
C GLN A 235 -14.92 -9.00 -7.22
N LEU A 236 -14.91 -10.33 -7.13
CA LEU A 236 -16.09 -11.08 -6.72
C LEU A 236 -16.04 -11.42 -5.23
N GLY A 237 -17.17 -11.27 -4.58
CA GLY A 237 -17.46 -11.79 -3.26
C GLY A 237 -18.68 -12.69 -3.32
N PHE A 238 -18.66 -13.78 -2.57
CA PHE A 238 -19.76 -14.75 -2.54
C PHE A 238 -20.49 -14.65 -1.22
N VAL A 239 -21.80 -14.78 -1.26
CA VAL A 239 -22.65 -14.94 -0.08
C VAL A 239 -23.03 -16.41 -0.02
N SER A 240 -22.49 -17.15 0.93
CA SER A 240 -22.73 -18.58 1.13
C SER A 240 -22.54 -18.96 2.60
N SER A 241 -23.17 -20.07 3.04
CA SER A 241 -22.96 -20.65 4.37
C SER A 241 -21.48 -20.93 4.65
N SER A 242 -20.74 -21.44 3.66
CA SER A 242 -19.30 -21.70 3.77
C SER A 242 -18.46 -20.46 4.02
N LEU A 243 -18.93 -19.26 3.67
CA LEU A 243 -18.28 -18.00 4.03
C LEU A 243 -18.54 -17.63 5.48
N GLU A 244 -19.77 -17.81 5.95
CA GLU A 244 -20.14 -17.58 7.36
C GLU A 244 -19.42 -18.56 8.29
N GLU A 245 -19.29 -19.83 7.90
CA GLU A 245 -18.52 -20.83 8.61
C GLU A 245 -17.03 -20.49 8.66
N ARG A 246 -16.43 -20.06 7.55
CA ARG A 246 -15.03 -19.59 7.52
C ARG A 246 -14.82 -18.33 8.37
N MET A 247 -15.77 -17.41 8.36
CA MET A 247 -15.74 -16.23 9.23
C MET A 247 -15.90 -16.59 10.70
N ALA A 248 -16.64 -17.65 11.02
CA ALA A 248 -16.77 -18.15 12.39
C ALA A 248 -15.47 -18.75 12.94
N HIS A 249 -14.63 -19.35 12.07
CA HIS A 249 -13.31 -19.87 12.44
C HIS A 249 -12.25 -18.78 12.61
N VAL A 250 -12.46 -17.57 12.08
CA VAL A 250 -11.59 -16.42 12.35
C VAL A 250 -11.84 -15.97 13.80
N LYS A 251 -10.92 -16.32 14.71
CA LYS A 251 -11.03 -16.00 16.16
C LYS A 251 -11.22 -14.50 16.45
N ASN A 252 -10.93 -13.64 15.51
CA ASN A 252 -11.12 -12.20 15.61
C ASN A 252 -12.24 -11.74 14.66
N LYS A 253 -13.46 -11.60 15.17
CA LYS A 253 -14.65 -11.16 14.41
C LYS A 253 -14.53 -9.77 13.78
N GLU A 254 -13.53 -8.99 14.18
CA GLU A 254 -13.27 -7.64 13.68
C GLU A 254 -12.26 -7.62 12.51
N SER A 255 -11.60 -8.74 12.25
CA SER A 255 -10.77 -8.89 11.07
C SER A 255 -11.63 -9.18 9.85
N LYS A 256 -11.46 -8.37 8.80
CA LYS A 256 -12.06 -8.71 7.50
C LYS A 256 -11.44 -10.01 7.02
N GLY A 257 -12.26 -11.00 6.70
CA GLY A 257 -11.81 -12.25 6.10
C GLY A 257 -11.00 -11.99 4.84
N GLY A 258 -10.09 -12.90 4.52
CA GLY A 258 -9.35 -12.88 3.27
C GLY A 258 -10.28 -13.00 2.07
N GLY A 259 -9.78 -12.57 0.92
CA GLY A 259 -10.50 -12.64 -0.35
C GLY A 259 -9.57 -12.93 -1.51
N CYS A 260 -10.14 -12.93 -2.69
CA CYS A 260 -9.42 -13.04 -3.94
C CYS A 260 -9.56 -11.73 -4.71
N CYS A 261 -8.48 -11.17 -5.18
CA CYS A 261 -8.52 -9.98 -6.02
C CYS A 261 -7.49 -10.06 -7.16
N ARG A 262 -7.71 -9.25 -8.19
CA ARG A 262 -6.77 -9.06 -9.27
C ARG A 262 -5.90 -7.85 -8.98
N THR A 263 -4.58 -7.98 -9.14
CA THR A 263 -3.72 -6.80 -9.16
C THR A 263 -3.90 -6.03 -10.47
N PRO A 264 -3.57 -4.73 -10.53
CA PRO A 264 -3.58 -3.96 -11.78
C PRO A 264 -2.78 -4.64 -12.90
N GLU A 265 -1.75 -5.37 -12.58
CA GLU A 265 -0.89 -6.10 -13.51
C GLU A 265 -1.40 -7.50 -13.91
N GLY A 266 -2.54 -7.91 -13.37
CA GLY A 266 -3.24 -9.13 -13.77
C GLY A 266 -2.92 -10.38 -12.99
N ASN A 267 -2.10 -10.30 -11.94
CA ASN A 267 -1.90 -11.43 -11.05
C ASN A 267 -3.12 -11.65 -10.14
N TYR A 268 -3.33 -12.90 -9.71
CA TYR A 268 -4.21 -13.22 -8.59
C TYR A 268 -3.50 -12.99 -7.27
N LEU A 269 -4.21 -12.39 -6.34
CA LEU A 269 -3.75 -12.19 -4.99
C LEU A 269 -4.79 -12.73 -4.02
N LEU A 270 -4.37 -13.66 -3.16
CA LEU A 270 -5.22 -14.39 -2.22
C LEU A 270 -4.87 -14.01 -0.78
N GLY A 271 -5.86 -13.87 0.06
CA GLY A 271 -5.72 -13.43 1.44
C GLY A 271 -6.17 -11.99 1.63
N PRO A 272 -5.66 -11.29 2.64
CA PRO A 272 -4.71 -11.73 3.66
C PRO A 272 -5.34 -12.57 4.78
N SER A 273 -4.50 -13.35 5.47
CA SER A 273 -4.85 -13.88 6.80
C SER A 273 -4.85 -12.77 7.86
N ALA A 274 -5.23 -13.10 9.09
CA ALA A 274 -5.17 -12.17 10.21
C ALA A 274 -4.85 -12.92 11.50
N ARG A 275 -3.63 -12.77 11.99
CA ARG A 275 -3.14 -13.42 13.21
C ARG A 275 -2.37 -12.43 14.08
N GLU A 276 -2.72 -12.38 15.36
CA GLU A 276 -1.96 -11.60 16.34
C GLU A 276 -0.56 -12.22 16.48
N VAL A 277 0.45 -11.36 16.50
CA VAL A 277 1.85 -11.72 16.71
C VAL A 277 2.47 -10.81 17.76
N TRP A 278 3.55 -11.24 18.39
CA TRP A 278 4.25 -10.42 19.39
C TRP A 278 5.32 -9.54 18.76
N ASP A 279 5.96 -10.07 17.72
CA ASP A 279 7.05 -9.39 17.04
C ASP A 279 6.52 -8.46 15.96
N LYS A 280 6.82 -7.17 16.07
CA LYS A 280 6.50 -6.11 15.09
C LYS A 280 7.22 -6.31 13.75
N GLU A 281 8.29 -7.14 13.71
CA GLU A 281 9.08 -7.46 12.52
C GLU A 281 8.72 -8.83 11.90
N ASP A 282 7.81 -9.61 12.50
CA ASP A 282 7.45 -10.93 11.96
C ASP A 282 6.71 -10.82 10.62
N THR A 283 7.46 -10.79 9.55
CA THR A 283 6.97 -10.88 8.16
C THR A 283 7.13 -12.28 7.56
N SER A 284 7.38 -13.29 8.38
CA SER A 284 7.47 -14.69 7.95
C SER A 284 6.13 -15.20 7.41
N CYS A 285 6.20 -16.07 6.40
CA CYS A 285 5.04 -16.80 5.88
C CYS A 285 5.10 -18.24 6.40
N ASP A 286 4.16 -18.60 7.26
CA ASP A 286 4.01 -19.96 7.74
C ASP A 286 2.96 -20.73 6.94
N ARG A 287 2.95 -22.07 7.08
CA ARG A 287 2.04 -22.96 6.36
C ARG A 287 0.57 -22.63 6.64
N GLU A 288 0.22 -22.34 7.89
CA GLU A 288 -1.16 -22.00 8.29
C GLU A 288 -1.67 -20.75 7.56
N GLY A 289 -0.84 -19.69 7.47
CA GLY A 289 -1.18 -18.45 6.78
C GLY A 289 -1.31 -18.65 5.26
N ILE A 290 -0.46 -19.51 4.67
CA ILE A 290 -0.53 -19.84 3.24
C ILE A 290 -1.78 -20.65 2.93
N ASP A 291 -2.09 -21.68 3.72
CA ASP A 291 -3.28 -22.52 3.54
C ASP A 291 -4.57 -21.71 3.69
N TYR A 292 -4.61 -20.80 4.68
CA TYR A 292 -5.72 -19.87 4.80
C TYR A 292 -5.87 -18.99 3.56
N ALA A 293 -4.78 -18.41 3.07
CA ALA A 293 -4.82 -17.56 1.88
C ALA A 293 -5.31 -18.33 0.64
N LEU A 294 -4.81 -19.55 0.43
CA LEU A 294 -5.25 -20.44 -0.65
C LEU A 294 -6.75 -20.80 -0.52
N SER A 295 -7.26 -21.01 0.69
CA SER A 295 -8.68 -21.28 0.93
C SER A 295 -9.60 -20.13 0.54
N CYS A 296 -9.08 -18.91 0.40
CA CYS A 296 -9.84 -17.76 -0.06
C CYS A 296 -10.19 -17.81 -1.56
N CYS A 297 -9.58 -18.75 -2.32
CA CYS A 297 -9.85 -18.96 -3.74
C CYS A 297 -10.81 -20.14 -3.92
N GLN A 298 -11.93 -19.91 -4.61
CA GLN A 298 -12.93 -20.94 -4.92
C GLN A 298 -12.92 -21.32 -6.41
N HIS A 299 -11.91 -20.87 -7.17
CA HIS A 299 -11.80 -21.19 -8.59
C HIS A 299 -11.25 -22.60 -8.81
N GLU A 300 -11.99 -23.40 -9.59
CA GLU A 300 -11.52 -24.73 -10.04
C GLU A 300 -10.18 -24.59 -10.79
N GLY A 301 -9.24 -25.47 -10.46
CA GLY A 301 -7.95 -25.55 -11.11
C GLY A 301 -6.92 -24.51 -10.71
N VAL A 302 -7.22 -23.66 -9.72
CA VAL A 302 -6.28 -22.75 -9.07
C VAL A 302 -5.82 -23.34 -7.74
N GLY A 303 -4.52 -23.33 -7.47
CA GLY A 303 -3.99 -23.92 -6.26
C GLY A 303 -2.51 -23.64 -6.01
N GLU A 304 -1.92 -24.39 -5.10
CA GLU A 304 -0.54 -24.23 -4.65
C GLU A 304 0.50 -24.25 -5.79
N LYS A 305 0.26 -25.06 -6.82
CA LYS A 305 1.12 -25.16 -8.02
C LYS A 305 1.24 -23.85 -8.83
N ASP A 306 0.28 -22.95 -8.65
CA ASP A 306 0.23 -21.67 -9.37
C ASP A 306 0.87 -20.54 -8.56
N VAL A 307 1.31 -20.80 -7.32
CA VAL A 307 1.95 -19.84 -6.43
C VAL A 307 3.33 -19.47 -6.95
N ILE A 308 3.56 -18.19 -7.16
CA ILE A 308 4.88 -17.65 -7.51
C ILE A 308 5.55 -16.96 -6.32
N ARG A 309 4.77 -16.50 -5.35
CA ARG A 309 5.29 -15.84 -4.13
C ARG A 309 4.28 -15.86 -3.01
N SER A 310 4.77 -15.96 -1.77
CA SER A 310 4.06 -15.58 -0.56
C SER A 310 4.80 -14.43 0.13
N PHE A 311 4.06 -13.57 0.83
CA PHE A 311 4.59 -12.49 1.65
C PHE A 311 3.62 -12.13 2.75
N ALA A 312 4.12 -11.51 3.80
CA ALA A 312 3.28 -11.06 4.91
C ALA A 312 3.57 -9.61 5.26
N GLY A 313 2.56 -8.95 5.82
CA GLY A 313 2.66 -7.62 6.37
C GLY A 313 2.09 -7.56 7.78
N VAL A 314 2.69 -6.74 8.62
CA VAL A 314 2.26 -6.54 10.01
C VAL A 314 1.44 -5.26 10.10
N ARG A 315 0.17 -5.39 10.46
CA ARG A 315 -0.77 -4.28 10.63
C ARG A 315 -0.58 -3.64 11.99
N ALA A 316 -0.62 -2.32 12.03
CA ALA A 316 -0.63 -1.53 13.25
C ALA A 316 -2.06 -1.48 13.83
N ALA A 317 -2.49 -2.52 14.55
CA ALA A 317 -3.82 -2.56 15.16
C ALA A 317 -3.81 -1.88 16.54
N ASP A 318 -4.89 -1.18 16.87
CA ASP A 318 -5.20 -0.68 18.21
C ASP A 318 -6.33 -1.51 18.84
N PHE A 319 -6.36 -1.62 20.16
CA PHE A 319 -7.38 -2.38 20.89
C PHE A 319 -8.81 -1.83 20.73
N LYS A 320 -8.95 -0.54 20.41
CA LYS A 320 -10.26 0.06 20.08
C LYS A 320 -10.71 -0.23 18.65
N GLU A 321 -9.84 -0.86 17.85
CA GLU A 321 -10.07 -1.17 16.42
C GLU A 321 -10.44 0.05 15.58
N ASP A 322 -9.99 1.26 15.93
CA ASP A 322 -10.18 2.47 15.16
C ASP A 322 -8.85 3.19 14.87
N PHE A 323 -8.86 4.25 14.10
CA PHE A 323 -7.70 5.10 13.85
C PHE A 323 -7.52 6.11 15.01
N ILE A 324 -6.27 6.40 15.31
CA ILE A 324 -5.85 7.42 16.29
C ILE A 324 -5.17 8.53 15.50
N ILE A 325 -5.86 9.66 15.32
CA ILE A 325 -5.33 10.81 14.56
C ILE A 325 -5.64 12.07 15.36
N GLU A 326 -4.68 12.45 16.19
CA GLU A 326 -4.87 13.53 17.16
C GLU A 326 -3.54 14.16 17.58
N ARG A 327 -3.58 15.38 18.08
CA ARG A 327 -2.45 15.93 18.81
C ARG A 327 -2.31 15.21 20.16
N SER A 328 -1.09 15.07 20.63
CA SER A 328 -0.86 14.60 21.99
C SER A 328 -1.40 15.61 23.02
N GLU A 329 -2.05 15.09 24.05
CA GLU A 329 -2.46 15.91 25.22
C GLU A 329 -1.33 16.08 26.24
N VAL A 330 -0.27 15.26 26.11
CA VAL A 330 0.87 15.23 27.04
C VAL A 330 2.01 16.14 26.55
N THR A 331 2.34 16.08 25.26
CA THR A 331 3.48 16.79 24.69
C THR A 331 3.06 17.65 23.50
N ASP A 332 3.12 18.97 23.66
CA ASP A 332 2.84 19.91 22.58
C ASP A 332 3.79 19.69 21.39
N GLY A 333 3.25 19.82 20.18
CA GLY A 333 4.00 19.63 18.94
C GLY A 333 4.11 18.17 18.50
N LEU A 334 3.55 17.19 19.25
CA LEU A 334 3.39 15.81 18.81
C LEU A 334 1.98 15.61 18.24
N ILE A 335 1.90 15.08 17.02
CA ILE A 335 0.65 14.64 16.38
C ILE A 335 0.78 13.14 16.12
N ASN A 336 -0.07 12.34 16.75
CA ASN A 336 -0.11 10.89 16.57
C ASN A 336 -1.02 10.52 15.39
N VAL A 337 -0.53 9.61 14.52
CA VAL A 337 -1.25 9.02 13.40
C VAL A 337 -1.04 7.51 13.48
N ALA A 338 -1.76 6.88 14.39
CA ALA A 338 -1.55 5.51 14.85
C ALA A 338 -2.79 4.64 14.64
N GLY A 339 -2.68 3.33 14.90
CA GLY A 339 -3.78 2.39 14.70
C GLY A 339 -4.18 2.22 13.23
N ILE A 340 -3.32 2.64 12.29
CA ILE A 340 -3.65 2.65 10.86
C ILE A 340 -3.44 1.26 10.26
N GLN A 341 -4.43 0.41 10.47
CA GLN A 341 -4.60 -0.88 9.79
C GLN A 341 -5.59 -0.76 8.61
N SER A 342 -6.10 -1.89 8.07
CA SER A 342 -7.16 -1.81 7.04
C SER A 342 -8.40 -1.04 7.58
N PRO A 343 -8.94 -0.06 6.82
CA PRO A 343 -8.65 0.32 5.42
C PRO A 343 -7.67 1.49 5.25
N GLY A 344 -6.55 1.51 5.94
CA GLY A 344 -5.61 2.64 5.96
C GLY A 344 -5.14 3.10 4.58
N LEU A 345 -4.86 2.18 3.65
CA LEU A 345 -4.52 2.54 2.27
C LEU A 345 -5.64 3.34 1.62
N SER A 346 -6.89 2.89 1.70
CA SER A 346 -8.06 3.58 1.14
C SER A 346 -8.30 4.93 1.79
N ALA A 347 -8.01 5.06 3.07
CA ALA A 347 -8.20 6.27 3.84
C ALA A 347 -7.03 7.27 3.72
N ALA A 348 -5.89 6.86 3.15
CA ALA A 348 -4.65 7.63 3.16
C ALA A 348 -4.79 9.08 2.68
N PRO A 349 -5.53 9.41 1.59
CA PRO A 349 -5.71 10.80 1.18
C PRO A 349 -6.47 11.63 2.22
N ALA A 350 -7.50 11.05 2.83
CA ALA A 350 -8.31 11.74 3.85
C ALA A 350 -7.57 11.87 5.18
N ILE A 351 -6.75 10.87 5.54
CA ILE A 351 -5.85 10.95 6.70
C ILE A 351 -4.85 12.08 6.51
N ALA A 352 -4.19 12.14 5.36
CA ALA A 352 -3.20 13.19 5.06
C ALA A 352 -3.83 14.59 5.16
N LYS A 353 -5.04 14.77 4.61
CA LYS A 353 -5.79 16.02 4.72
C LYS A 353 -6.20 16.33 6.15
N MET A 354 -6.64 15.37 6.93
CA MET A 354 -6.99 15.56 8.34
C MET A 354 -5.79 16.00 9.17
N VAL A 355 -4.62 15.40 8.93
CA VAL A 355 -3.38 15.78 9.62
C VAL A 355 -2.91 17.18 9.21
N GLU A 356 -3.01 17.55 7.94
CA GLU A 356 -2.80 18.92 7.45
C GLU A 356 -3.67 19.90 8.24
N ASP A 357 -4.97 19.61 8.38
CA ASP A 357 -5.91 20.48 9.09
C ASP A 357 -5.59 20.60 10.61
N ILE A 358 -5.17 19.48 11.24
CA ILE A 358 -4.73 19.49 12.65
C ILE A 358 -3.48 20.34 12.79
N PHE A 359 -2.47 20.14 11.94
CA PHE A 359 -1.21 20.86 11.97
C PHE A 359 -1.42 22.38 11.79
N LEU A 360 -2.22 22.79 10.82
CA LEU A 360 -2.52 24.20 10.56
C LEU A 360 -3.27 24.86 11.74
N LYS A 361 -4.17 24.13 12.40
CA LYS A 361 -4.85 24.59 13.61
C LYS A 361 -3.87 24.80 14.76
N GLU A 362 -2.92 23.88 14.96
CA GLU A 362 -1.89 24.03 15.99
C GLU A 362 -0.96 25.21 15.69
N MET A 363 -0.54 25.40 14.45
CA MET A 363 0.24 26.57 14.04
C MET A 363 -0.49 27.88 14.36
N LYS A 364 -1.79 27.96 14.00
CA LYS A 364 -2.61 29.13 14.28
C LYS A 364 -2.79 29.38 15.81
N ARG A 365 -2.97 28.31 16.58
CA ARG A 365 -3.06 28.39 18.06
C ARG A 365 -1.78 29.00 18.67
N GLU A 366 -0.63 28.78 18.02
CA GLU A 366 0.65 29.34 18.43
C GLU A 366 0.94 30.74 17.83
N GLY A 367 -0.04 31.35 17.17
CA GLY A 367 0.12 32.68 16.54
C GLY A 367 1.00 32.63 15.28
N ARG A 368 1.12 31.47 14.64
CA ARG A 368 1.93 31.26 13.43
C ARG A 368 1.05 31.02 12.21
N GLU A 369 1.49 31.53 11.08
CA GLU A 369 0.84 31.31 9.79
C GLU A 369 1.73 30.46 8.88
N CYS A 370 1.12 29.50 8.19
CA CYS A 370 1.75 28.75 7.12
C CYS A 370 1.43 29.41 5.79
N ARG A 371 2.43 29.98 5.12
CA ARG A 371 2.28 30.50 3.76
C ARG A 371 2.27 29.34 2.78
N ARG A 372 1.41 29.40 1.78
CA ARG A 372 1.47 28.44 0.67
C ARG A 372 2.66 28.76 -0.23
N ARG A 373 3.31 27.71 -0.72
CA ARG A 373 4.37 27.82 -1.69
C ARG A 373 3.80 28.16 -3.06
N GLU A 374 4.44 29.09 -3.75
CA GLU A 374 4.08 29.46 -5.11
C GLU A 374 4.60 28.43 -6.13
N ASP A 375 5.72 27.78 -5.84
CA ASP A 375 6.42 26.80 -6.66
C ASP A 375 5.94 25.34 -6.46
N TYR A 376 4.89 25.11 -5.64
CA TYR A 376 4.36 23.77 -5.41
C TYR A 376 3.85 23.11 -6.70
N GLN A 377 4.41 21.93 -7.01
CA GLN A 377 4.05 21.11 -8.17
C GLN A 377 3.22 19.90 -7.75
N PRO A 378 1.89 19.89 -8.00
CA PRO A 378 1.04 18.77 -7.62
C PRO A 378 1.25 17.52 -8.49
N HIS A 379 1.81 17.68 -9.69
CA HIS A 379 1.94 16.63 -10.68
C HIS A 379 3.33 15.99 -10.65
N ARG A 380 3.35 14.67 -10.47
CA ARG A 380 4.54 13.86 -10.63
C ARG A 380 4.83 13.60 -12.12
N LYS A 381 6.08 13.58 -12.51
CA LYS A 381 6.48 13.15 -13.85
C LYS A 381 6.06 11.70 -14.10
N LYS A 382 5.34 11.45 -15.18
CA LYS A 382 4.90 10.11 -15.58
C LYS A 382 6.12 9.25 -15.90
N ARG A 383 6.19 8.05 -15.30
CA ARG A 383 7.21 7.05 -15.66
C ARG A 383 6.90 6.43 -17.02
N ILE A 384 7.94 6.12 -17.76
CA ILE A 384 7.83 5.35 -18.99
C ILE A 384 7.60 3.87 -18.58
N VAL A 385 6.54 3.27 -19.14
CA VAL A 385 6.25 1.84 -19.01
C VAL A 385 6.35 1.25 -20.41
N PHE A 386 7.54 0.82 -20.79
CA PHE A 386 7.90 0.44 -22.16
C PHE A 386 6.95 -0.61 -22.75
N ARG A 387 6.54 -1.62 -21.97
CA ARG A 387 5.62 -2.67 -22.44
C ARG A 387 4.22 -2.16 -22.86
N LYS A 388 3.80 -0.97 -22.37
CA LYS A 388 2.50 -0.35 -22.67
C LYS A 388 2.54 0.58 -23.90
N LEU A 389 3.72 0.85 -24.45
CA LEU A 389 3.90 1.69 -25.63
C LEU A 389 3.54 0.94 -26.92
N SER A 390 3.08 1.67 -27.95
CA SER A 390 2.94 1.15 -29.30
C SER A 390 4.31 0.78 -29.90
N LEU A 391 4.31 0.06 -31.02
CA LEU A 391 5.55 -0.34 -31.69
C LEU A 391 6.33 0.91 -32.20
N GLU A 392 5.59 1.90 -32.70
CA GLU A 392 6.14 3.15 -33.19
C GLU A 392 6.79 3.95 -32.04
N GLU A 393 6.10 4.10 -30.91
CA GLU A 393 6.60 4.77 -29.71
C GLU A 393 7.86 4.06 -29.16
N LYS A 394 7.87 2.72 -29.13
CA LYS A 394 9.04 1.93 -28.73
C LYS A 394 10.25 2.21 -29.63
N ASN A 395 10.04 2.20 -30.94
CA ASN A 395 11.10 2.44 -31.92
C ASN A 395 11.68 3.87 -31.78
N GLU A 396 10.81 4.86 -31.64
CA GLU A 396 11.25 6.25 -31.43
C GLU A 396 12.00 6.42 -30.10
N LEU A 397 11.55 5.76 -29.05
CA LEU A 397 12.22 5.79 -27.75
C LEU A 397 13.60 5.13 -27.82
N ILE A 398 13.73 3.96 -28.47
CA ILE A 398 15.00 3.25 -28.65
C ILE A 398 15.99 4.08 -29.48
N LYS A 399 15.53 4.79 -30.53
CA LYS A 399 16.39 5.70 -31.30
C LYS A 399 16.95 6.83 -30.44
N LYS A 400 16.14 7.36 -29.50
CA LYS A 400 16.55 8.42 -28.59
C LYS A 400 17.46 7.94 -27.47
N ASN A 401 17.18 6.77 -26.93
CA ASN A 401 17.97 6.14 -25.88
C ASN A 401 18.02 4.61 -26.09
N PRO A 402 19.18 4.07 -26.59
CA PRO A 402 19.36 2.66 -26.91
C PRO A 402 19.19 1.72 -25.72
N ASP A 403 19.30 2.18 -24.46
CA ASP A 403 19.09 1.35 -23.27
C ASP A 403 17.65 0.84 -23.16
N TYR A 404 16.69 1.50 -23.79
CA TYR A 404 15.32 0.98 -23.91
C TYR A 404 15.18 -0.21 -24.90
N GLY A 405 16.19 -0.44 -25.74
CA GLY A 405 16.26 -1.64 -26.60
C GLY A 405 16.79 -2.89 -25.90
N GLN A 406 17.26 -2.77 -24.66
CA GLN A 406 17.87 -3.86 -23.89
C GLN A 406 16.87 -4.42 -22.86
N ILE A 407 16.25 -5.58 -23.15
CA ILE A 407 15.33 -6.26 -22.22
C ILE A 407 16.14 -6.94 -21.13
N VAL A 408 15.99 -6.48 -19.88
CA VAL A 408 16.59 -7.05 -18.67
C VAL A 408 15.66 -8.09 -18.03
N CYS A 409 14.40 -7.77 -17.78
CA CYS A 409 13.43 -8.71 -17.23
C CYS A 409 12.47 -9.20 -18.32
N ARG A 410 12.63 -10.45 -18.77
CA ARG A 410 11.79 -11.02 -19.85
C ARG A 410 10.36 -11.28 -19.40
N CYS A 411 10.14 -11.72 -18.16
CA CYS A 411 8.81 -12.04 -17.63
C CYS A 411 7.88 -10.82 -17.56
N GLU A 412 8.45 -9.65 -17.23
CA GLU A 412 7.71 -8.38 -17.08
C GLU A 412 8.03 -7.40 -18.21
N SER A 413 8.89 -7.79 -19.19
CA SER A 413 9.30 -6.97 -20.33
C SER A 413 9.90 -5.62 -19.91
N ILE A 414 10.78 -5.63 -18.89
CA ILE A 414 11.43 -4.43 -18.37
C ILE A 414 12.78 -4.24 -19.05
N THR A 415 13.04 -3.01 -19.50
CA THR A 415 14.26 -2.59 -20.20
C THR A 415 15.29 -2.04 -19.22
N LYS A 416 16.57 -1.96 -19.69
CA LYS A 416 17.63 -1.28 -18.96
C LYS A 416 17.31 0.21 -18.79
N GLY A 417 16.73 0.85 -19.81
CA GLY A 417 16.31 2.25 -19.75
C GLY A 417 15.34 2.55 -18.61
N GLU A 418 14.33 1.68 -18.39
CA GLU A 418 13.38 1.83 -17.26
C GLU A 418 14.09 1.69 -15.90
N ILE A 419 15.10 0.82 -15.79
CA ILE A 419 15.88 0.66 -14.56
C ILE A 419 16.73 1.91 -14.29
N LEU A 420 17.36 2.46 -15.31
CA LEU A 420 18.15 3.69 -15.19
C LEU A 420 17.28 4.90 -14.85
N ASP A 421 16.11 5.04 -15.47
CA ASP A 421 15.12 6.07 -15.09
C ASP A 421 14.67 5.95 -13.63
N ALA A 422 14.53 4.71 -13.13
CA ALA A 422 14.20 4.49 -11.73
C ALA A 422 15.34 4.90 -10.79
N ILE A 423 16.59 4.70 -11.19
CA ILE A 423 17.78 5.14 -10.44
C ILE A 423 17.89 6.66 -10.41
N ASP A 424 17.51 7.35 -11.50
CA ASP A 424 17.51 8.82 -11.61
C ASP A 424 16.24 9.47 -11.01
N SER A 425 15.55 8.78 -10.11
CA SER A 425 14.34 9.31 -9.47
C SER A 425 14.65 10.15 -8.23
N PRO A 426 13.75 11.07 -7.81
CA PRO A 426 13.93 11.89 -6.61
C PRO A 426 14.19 11.08 -5.32
N ILE A 427 13.70 9.85 -5.26
CA ILE A 427 14.00 8.88 -4.20
C ILE A 427 14.82 7.75 -4.81
N VAL A 428 16.13 7.91 -4.76
CA VAL A 428 17.09 6.99 -5.40
C VAL A 428 17.04 5.60 -4.78
N PRO A 429 16.69 4.54 -5.55
CA PRO A 429 16.70 3.16 -5.07
C PRO A 429 18.15 2.66 -4.90
N LYS A 430 18.44 2.06 -3.75
CA LYS A 430 19.80 1.57 -3.44
C LYS A 430 19.93 0.05 -3.44
N SER A 431 18.83 -0.68 -3.53
CA SER A 431 18.79 -2.15 -3.48
C SER A 431 18.04 -2.76 -4.66
N VAL A 432 18.23 -4.05 -4.86
CA VAL A 432 17.51 -4.82 -5.89
C VAL A 432 16.00 -4.77 -5.67
N ASP A 433 15.55 -4.89 -4.42
CA ASP A 433 14.12 -4.85 -4.07
C ASP A 433 13.51 -3.45 -4.28
N ALA A 434 14.29 -2.40 -4.10
CA ALA A 434 13.89 -1.03 -4.40
C ALA A 434 13.69 -0.80 -5.92
N ILE A 435 14.57 -1.35 -6.77
CA ILE A 435 14.39 -1.37 -8.24
C ILE A 435 13.14 -2.18 -8.61
N LYS A 436 12.96 -3.35 -8.01
CA LYS A 436 11.79 -4.20 -8.25
C LYS A 436 10.47 -3.46 -7.99
N ARG A 437 10.37 -2.71 -6.88
CA ARG A 437 9.17 -1.92 -6.55
C ARG A 437 8.91 -0.76 -7.53
N ARG A 438 9.94 -0.25 -8.21
CA ARG A 438 9.81 0.86 -9.18
C ARG A 438 9.54 0.39 -10.60
N THR A 439 10.10 -0.75 -11.00
CA THR A 439 10.10 -1.20 -12.40
C THR A 439 9.36 -2.50 -12.62
N ARG A 440 9.11 -3.31 -11.57
CA ARG A 440 8.64 -4.70 -11.59
C ARG A 440 9.70 -5.73 -12.05
N ALA A 441 10.96 -5.34 -12.31
CA ALA A 441 12.03 -6.30 -12.59
C ALA A 441 12.17 -7.30 -11.44
N GLY A 442 11.96 -8.59 -11.71
CA GLY A 442 11.94 -9.66 -10.69
C GLY A 442 10.57 -10.02 -10.10
N MET A 443 9.46 -9.39 -10.55
CA MET A 443 8.10 -9.71 -10.08
C MET A 443 7.37 -10.79 -10.90
N GLY A 444 7.92 -11.20 -12.06
CA GLY A 444 7.31 -12.23 -12.90
C GLY A 444 7.53 -13.63 -12.32
N ARG A 445 7.05 -14.65 -13.06
CA ARG A 445 7.02 -16.05 -12.63
C ARG A 445 8.34 -16.64 -12.14
N CYS A 446 9.50 -16.17 -12.64
CA CYS A 446 10.81 -16.64 -12.20
C CYS A 446 11.35 -15.94 -10.95
N GLN A 447 10.64 -14.91 -10.43
CA GLN A 447 10.99 -14.16 -9.21
C GLN A 447 12.44 -13.69 -9.16
N GLY A 448 12.95 -13.18 -10.29
CA GLY A 448 14.32 -12.65 -10.39
C GLY A 448 15.37 -13.64 -10.85
N GLY A 449 15.04 -14.95 -11.04
CA GLY A 449 15.99 -15.99 -11.37
C GLY A 449 16.89 -15.71 -12.57
N PHE A 450 16.46 -14.88 -13.52
CA PHE A 450 17.27 -14.48 -14.69
C PHE A 450 17.72 -13.03 -14.66
N CYS A 451 16.90 -12.11 -14.16
CA CYS A 451 17.21 -10.68 -14.24
C CYS A 451 18.03 -10.17 -13.05
N LEU A 452 18.04 -10.86 -11.92
CA LEU A 452 18.74 -10.42 -10.70
C LEU A 452 20.22 -10.09 -10.94
N PRO A 453 21.05 -10.93 -11.59
CA PRO A 453 22.45 -10.61 -11.82
C PRO A 453 22.65 -9.33 -12.66
N VAL A 454 21.78 -9.10 -13.65
CA VAL A 454 21.85 -7.93 -14.51
C VAL A 454 21.45 -6.66 -13.75
N VAL A 455 20.37 -6.71 -12.96
CA VAL A 455 19.94 -5.61 -12.08
C VAL A 455 21.02 -5.26 -11.07
N LEU A 456 21.66 -6.29 -10.48
CA LEU A 456 22.76 -6.11 -9.54
C LEU A 456 23.94 -5.37 -10.21
N GLY A 457 24.33 -5.76 -11.44
CA GLY A 457 25.38 -5.11 -12.21
C GLY A 457 25.05 -3.64 -12.49
N ILE A 458 23.85 -3.34 -12.94
CA ILE A 458 23.40 -1.96 -13.21
C ILE A 458 23.45 -1.10 -11.94
N LEU A 459 23.00 -1.66 -10.80
CA LEU A 459 23.05 -0.94 -9.52
C LEU A 459 24.48 -0.70 -9.05
N ALA A 460 25.36 -1.69 -9.17
CA ALA A 460 26.77 -1.59 -8.79
C ALA A 460 27.48 -0.49 -9.61
N GLU A 461 27.26 -0.48 -10.93
CA GLU A 461 27.78 0.55 -11.83
C GLU A 461 27.28 1.96 -11.44
N ALA A 462 25.96 2.11 -11.26
CA ALA A 462 25.35 3.39 -10.92
C ALA A 462 25.81 3.92 -9.55
N GLN A 463 26.00 3.04 -8.56
CA GLN A 463 26.48 3.40 -7.22
C GLN A 463 28.01 3.45 -7.09
N LYS A 464 28.74 3.06 -8.13
CA LYS A 464 30.20 2.94 -8.13
C LYS A 464 30.72 2.05 -6.98
N LYS A 465 30.06 0.91 -6.80
CA LYS A 465 30.32 -0.09 -5.75
C LYS A 465 30.69 -1.44 -6.34
N ASP A 466 31.38 -2.26 -5.55
CA ASP A 466 31.55 -3.67 -5.88
C ASP A 466 30.21 -4.41 -5.83
N LEU A 467 30.04 -5.45 -6.63
CA LEU A 467 28.82 -6.27 -6.65
C LEU A 467 28.48 -6.85 -5.27
N SER A 468 29.48 -7.16 -4.46
CA SER A 468 29.31 -7.69 -3.10
C SER A 468 28.84 -6.64 -2.08
N GLU A 469 28.82 -5.36 -2.44
CA GLU A 469 28.36 -4.26 -1.59
C GLU A 469 26.91 -3.87 -1.87
N ILE A 470 26.29 -4.47 -2.90
CA ILE A 470 24.89 -4.20 -3.23
C ILE A 470 23.96 -5.12 -2.42
N ASN A 471 23.06 -4.52 -1.70
CA ASN A 471 22.05 -5.25 -0.91
C ASN A 471 20.91 -5.76 -1.80
N PHE A 472 20.34 -6.89 -1.41
CA PHE A 472 19.09 -7.36 -2.01
C PHE A 472 17.91 -6.46 -1.57
N SER A 473 17.80 -6.20 -0.28
CA SER A 473 16.78 -5.32 0.33
C SER A 473 17.43 -4.38 1.36
N GLU A 474 17.47 -4.74 2.60
CA GLU A 474 18.03 -3.96 3.71
C GLU A 474 19.54 -4.23 3.91
N GLU A 475 20.17 -3.45 4.75
CA GLU A 475 21.59 -3.58 5.05
C GLU A 475 21.95 -5.00 5.52
N GLY A 476 23.05 -5.53 5.00
CA GLY A 476 23.53 -6.89 5.30
C GLY A 476 22.87 -8.01 4.49
N THR A 477 21.92 -7.69 3.56
CA THR A 477 21.30 -8.67 2.66
C THR A 477 22.02 -8.81 1.32
N ASN A 478 23.34 -8.75 1.33
CA ASN A 478 24.16 -8.84 0.11
C ASN A 478 23.92 -10.15 -0.64
N VAL A 479 23.73 -10.04 -1.95
CA VAL A 479 23.52 -11.21 -2.84
C VAL A 479 24.82 -12.00 -3.01
N LEU A 480 25.94 -11.30 -3.10
CA LEU A 480 27.26 -11.86 -3.24
C LEU A 480 28.11 -11.58 -1.99
N ARG A 481 28.99 -12.50 -1.65
CA ARG A 481 29.97 -12.29 -0.57
C ARG A 481 31.37 -12.30 -1.18
N LYS A 482 32.25 -11.42 -0.72
CA LYS A 482 33.68 -11.53 -1.02
C LYS A 482 34.18 -12.84 -0.41
N ILE A 483 34.84 -13.66 -1.22
CA ILE A 483 35.61 -14.78 -0.69
C ILE A 483 36.80 -14.17 0.03
N LYS A 484 36.96 -14.45 1.32
CA LYS A 484 38.21 -14.12 2.03
C LYS A 484 39.30 -14.96 1.38
N GLU A 485 40.29 -14.29 0.78
CA GLU A 485 41.54 -14.93 0.37
C GLU A 485 42.30 -15.49 1.55
#